data_360a27293581f59f42762a0e37a219d8
#
_entry.id   360a27293581f59f42762a0e37a219d8
#
_cell.length_a   1.000
_cell.length_b   1.000
_cell.length_c   1.000
_cell.angle_alpha   90.00
_cell.angle_beta   90.00
_cell.angle_gamma   90.00
#
_symmetry.space_group_name_H-M   'P 1'
#
loop_
_entity.id
_entity.type
_entity.pdbx_description
1 polymer ?
#
loop_
_entity_poly.entity_id
_entity_poly.type
_entity_poly.pdbx_seq_one_letter_code
_entity_poly.pdbx_strand_id
1 'polypeptide(L)'
;MKEKITQLLQNTGREGIDKLINWLDTEGFFTSPGSTKFHGCYAGGLAQHSFNVYELLEKANRDYALNCPQESIIIATILHDVCKVGAYLGSSKPYTWNRSQPKGHASLSLERIKQFITLTELEEMMIKYHMGVYGLEEFEPGKGEYNLRGGGLANAWYHHPIVKAMYFCDEFATLKEKLAEN
;
A
#
# COMPACT_ATOMS: atom_id res chain seq x y z
N MET A 1 -12.19 -11.56 -3.89
CA MET A 1 -10.95 -10.81 -3.65
C MET A 1 -9.92 -11.62 -2.88
N LYS A 2 -10.26 -12.20 -1.71
CA LYS A 2 -9.34 -13.00 -0.89
C LYS A 2 -8.56 -14.05 -1.69
N GLU A 3 -9.25 -14.92 -2.42
CA GLU A 3 -8.61 -15.99 -3.22
C GLU A 3 -7.60 -15.46 -4.24
N LYS A 4 -7.95 -14.38 -4.95
CA LYS A 4 -7.05 -13.74 -5.94
C LYS A 4 -5.75 -13.23 -5.28
N ILE A 5 -5.88 -12.48 -4.19
CA ILE A 5 -4.72 -11.92 -3.48
C ILE A 5 -3.87 -13.03 -2.86
N THR A 6 -4.50 -14.04 -2.24
CA THR A 6 -3.79 -15.20 -1.68
C THR A 6 -2.97 -15.90 -2.76
N GLN A 7 -3.56 -16.17 -3.93
CA GLN A 7 -2.85 -16.81 -5.04
C GLN A 7 -1.68 -15.96 -5.57
N LEU A 8 -1.87 -14.63 -5.69
CA LEU A 8 -0.80 -13.72 -6.09
C LEU A 8 0.37 -13.78 -5.12
N LEU A 9 0.10 -13.66 -3.81
CA LEU A 9 1.12 -13.72 -2.78
C LEU A 9 1.85 -15.07 -2.76
N GLN A 10 1.14 -16.19 -2.86
CA GLN A 10 1.74 -17.52 -2.93
C GLN A 10 2.64 -17.70 -4.16
N ASN A 11 2.23 -17.15 -5.31
CA ASN A 11 3.01 -17.23 -6.54
C ASN A 11 4.36 -16.48 -6.46
N THR A 12 4.56 -15.59 -5.46
CA THR A 12 5.87 -14.96 -5.23
C THR A 12 6.92 -15.95 -4.74
N GLY A 13 6.52 -17.09 -4.18
CA GLY A 13 7.43 -18.08 -3.59
C GLY A 13 8.27 -17.54 -2.42
N ARG A 14 7.92 -16.39 -1.87
CA ARG A 14 8.69 -15.72 -0.81
C ARG A 14 8.66 -16.56 0.47
N GLU A 15 9.82 -16.80 1.09
CA GLU A 15 9.89 -17.47 2.39
C GLU A 15 9.06 -16.69 3.43
N GLY A 16 8.22 -17.40 4.19
CA GLY A 16 7.33 -16.82 5.19
C GLY A 16 5.99 -16.30 4.66
N ILE A 17 5.74 -16.33 3.36
CA ILE A 17 4.54 -15.78 2.74
C ILE A 17 3.24 -16.41 3.26
N ASP A 18 3.22 -17.71 3.53
CA ASP A 18 2.03 -18.38 4.07
C ASP A 18 1.68 -17.92 5.48
N LYS A 19 2.70 -17.60 6.30
CA LYS A 19 2.49 -17.03 7.63
C LYS A 19 1.91 -15.61 7.54
N LEU A 20 2.41 -14.82 6.59
CA LEU A 20 1.87 -13.48 6.31
C LEU A 20 0.42 -13.57 5.83
N ILE A 21 0.09 -14.45 4.90
CA ILE A 21 -1.27 -14.64 4.39
C ILE A 21 -2.22 -15.03 5.53
N ASN A 22 -1.80 -15.94 6.40
CA ASN A 22 -2.60 -16.31 7.56
C ASN A 22 -2.82 -15.13 8.52
N TRP A 23 -1.80 -14.32 8.75
CA TRP A 23 -1.90 -13.09 9.54
C TRP A 23 -2.87 -12.07 8.89
N LEU A 24 -2.75 -11.84 7.59
CA LEU A 24 -3.68 -10.96 6.85
C LEU A 24 -5.13 -11.40 7.00
N ASP A 25 -5.39 -12.71 6.98
CA ASP A 25 -6.72 -13.28 7.13
C ASP A 25 -7.25 -13.12 8.57
N THR A 26 -6.46 -13.52 9.56
CA THR A 26 -6.86 -13.46 10.97
C THR A 26 -7.03 -12.05 11.51
N GLU A 27 -6.18 -11.12 11.07
CA GLU A 27 -6.24 -9.71 11.50
C GLU A 27 -7.23 -8.87 10.68
N GLY A 28 -7.88 -9.46 9.66
CA GLY A 28 -9.00 -8.85 8.97
C GLY A 28 -8.62 -7.94 7.80
N PHE A 29 -7.49 -8.14 7.15
CA PHE A 29 -7.12 -7.41 5.92
C PHE A 29 -8.23 -7.47 4.85
N PHE A 30 -8.84 -8.65 4.68
CA PHE A 30 -9.87 -8.88 3.67
C PHE A 30 -11.25 -8.32 4.05
N THR A 31 -11.43 -7.85 5.26
CA THR A 31 -12.69 -7.27 5.76
C THR A 31 -12.55 -5.81 6.16
N SER A 32 -11.32 -5.31 6.32
CA SER A 32 -11.06 -3.91 6.66
C SER A 32 -11.50 -2.96 5.55
N PRO A 33 -12.05 -1.77 5.89
CA PRO A 33 -12.26 -0.70 4.91
C PRO A 33 -10.92 -0.08 4.48
N GLY A 34 -10.89 0.49 3.28
CA GLY A 34 -9.72 1.23 2.77
C GLY A 34 -9.53 2.59 3.44
N SER A 35 -10.63 3.22 3.87
CA SER A 35 -10.63 4.50 4.59
C SER A 35 -11.90 4.69 5.42
N THR A 36 -11.95 5.77 6.21
CA THR A 36 -13.16 6.13 6.96
C THR A 36 -14.21 6.83 6.09
N LYS A 37 -13.82 7.53 5.00
CA LYS A 37 -14.74 8.35 4.21
C LYS A 37 -14.25 8.74 2.80
N PHE A 38 -13.05 8.33 2.39
CA PHE A 38 -12.50 8.80 1.10
C PHE A 38 -12.70 7.78 -0.03
N HIS A 39 -12.12 6.60 0.10
CA HIS A 39 -12.19 5.53 -0.91
C HIS A 39 -12.27 4.18 -0.21
N GLY A 40 -12.91 3.20 -0.85
CA GLY A 40 -13.03 1.86 -0.27
C GLY A 40 -13.65 1.83 1.14
N CYS A 41 -14.57 2.79 1.43
CA CYS A 41 -15.21 2.93 2.73
C CYS A 41 -16.31 1.89 2.94
N TYR A 42 -15.97 0.61 2.79
CA TYR A 42 -16.84 -0.56 2.96
C TYR A 42 -16.02 -1.77 3.39
N ALA A 43 -16.69 -2.81 3.90
CA ALA A 43 -16.02 -4.04 4.31
C ALA A 43 -15.28 -4.70 3.13
N GLY A 44 -13.98 -4.93 3.26
CA GLY A 44 -13.12 -5.45 2.20
C GLY A 44 -12.53 -4.37 1.27
N GLY A 45 -12.81 -3.10 1.51
CA GLY A 45 -12.32 -1.98 0.71
C GLY A 45 -10.79 -1.90 0.67
N LEU A 46 -10.10 -2.28 1.76
CA LEU A 46 -8.64 -2.33 1.79
C LEU A 46 -8.08 -3.34 0.79
N ALA A 47 -8.60 -4.56 0.79
CA ALA A 47 -8.17 -5.60 -0.13
C ALA A 47 -8.50 -5.24 -1.60
N GLN A 48 -9.66 -4.62 -1.84
CA GLN A 48 -10.03 -4.16 -3.18
C GLN A 48 -9.10 -3.07 -3.67
N HIS A 49 -8.78 -2.08 -2.82
CA HIS A 49 -7.85 -1.01 -3.14
C HIS A 49 -6.46 -1.56 -3.48
N SER A 50 -5.88 -2.38 -2.62
CA SER A 50 -4.57 -3.01 -2.86
C SER A 50 -4.53 -3.78 -4.19
N PHE A 51 -5.60 -4.48 -4.53
CA PHE A 51 -5.70 -5.20 -5.80
C PHE A 51 -5.83 -4.24 -7.01
N ASN A 52 -6.57 -3.13 -6.88
CA ASN A 52 -6.66 -2.11 -7.92
C ASN A 52 -5.28 -1.46 -8.19
N VAL A 53 -4.51 -1.18 -7.15
CA VAL A 53 -3.13 -0.66 -7.27
C VAL A 53 -2.24 -1.68 -7.98
N TYR A 54 -2.38 -2.97 -7.65
CA TYR A 54 -1.66 -4.05 -8.33
C TYR A 54 -1.94 -4.06 -9.83
N GLU A 55 -3.22 -4.08 -10.25
CA GLU A 55 -3.59 -4.10 -11.67
C GLU A 55 -3.02 -2.89 -12.43
N LEU A 56 -3.06 -1.71 -11.82
CA LEU A 56 -2.54 -0.48 -12.42
C LEU A 56 -1.01 -0.51 -12.55
N LEU A 57 -0.30 -0.92 -11.51
CA LEU A 57 1.16 -0.93 -11.52
C LEU A 57 1.72 -2.04 -12.42
N GLU A 58 1.08 -3.21 -12.43
CA GLU A 58 1.43 -4.30 -13.35
C GLU A 58 1.28 -3.84 -14.82
N LYS A 59 0.18 -3.15 -15.13
CA LYS A 59 -0.03 -2.56 -16.45
C LYS A 59 1.03 -1.49 -16.76
N ALA A 60 1.30 -0.58 -15.84
CA ALA A 60 2.32 0.46 -16.02
C ALA A 60 3.72 -0.14 -16.22
N ASN A 61 4.07 -1.20 -15.48
CA ASN A 61 5.34 -1.90 -15.63
C ASN A 61 5.56 -2.42 -17.05
N ARG A 62 4.51 -3.01 -17.65
CA ARG A 62 4.54 -3.47 -19.05
C ARG A 62 4.58 -2.33 -20.05
N ASP A 63 3.66 -1.37 -19.92
CA ASP A 63 3.45 -0.31 -20.91
C ASP A 63 4.66 0.63 -21.01
N TYR A 64 5.36 0.87 -19.92
CA TYR A 64 6.52 1.76 -19.83
C TYR A 64 7.85 1.02 -19.71
N ALA A 65 7.87 -0.31 -19.82
CA ALA A 65 9.06 -1.14 -19.70
C ALA A 65 9.91 -0.81 -18.45
N LEU A 66 9.26 -0.70 -17.29
CA LEU A 66 9.94 -0.32 -16.02
C LEU A 66 10.83 -1.45 -15.47
N ASN A 67 10.69 -2.67 -16.00
CA ASN A 67 11.50 -3.85 -15.69
C ASN A 67 11.53 -4.22 -14.20
N CYS A 68 10.46 -3.96 -13.47
CA CYS A 68 10.34 -4.39 -12.09
C CYS A 68 9.94 -5.88 -12.04
N PRO A 69 10.58 -6.70 -11.18
CA PRO A 69 10.19 -8.08 -10.98
C PRO A 69 8.72 -8.21 -10.55
N GLN A 70 8.02 -9.20 -11.11
CA GLN A 70 6.59 -9.40 -10.85
C GLN A 70 6.29 -9.64 -9.37
N GLU A 71 7.13 -10.41 -8.69
CA GLU A 71 7.00 -10.66 -7.26
C GLU A 71 7.12 -9.37 -6.44
N SER A 72 8.00 -8.44 -6.81
CA SER A 72 8.15 -7.15 -6.12
C SER A 72 6.93 -6.24 -6.34
N ILE A 73 6.33 -6.27 -7.54
CA ILE A 73 5.08 -5.57 -7.80
C ILE A 73 3.97 -6.11 -6.89
N ILE A 74 3.81 -7.44 -6.82
CA ILE A 74 2.80 -8.09 -5.99
C ILE A 74 3.00 -7.70 -4.52
N ILE A 75 4.22 -7.89 -3.98
CA ILE A 75 4.53 -7.61 -2.59
C ILE A 75 4.25 -6.13 -2.25
N ALA A 76 4.79 -5.21 -3.04
CA ALA A 76 4.64 -3.79 -2.74
C ALA A 76 3.18 -3.33 -2.83
N THR A 77 2.46 -3.68 -3.89
CA THR A 77 1.09 -3.19 -4.10
C THR A 77 0.07 -3.82 -3.18
N ILE A 78 0.17 -5.12 -2.90
CA ILE A 78 -0.78 -5.79 -2.01
C ILE A 78 -0.56 -5.38 -0.55
N LEU A 79 0.68 -5.09 -0.16
CA LEU A 79 1.03 -4.92 1.24
C LEU A 79 1.31 -3.45 1.67
N HIS A 80 1.30 -2.47 0.74
CA HIS A 80 1.66 -1.08 1.07
C HIS A 80 0.85 -0.50 2.23
N ASP A 81 -0.39 -0.89 2.34
CA ASP A 81 -1.39 -0.36 3.26
C ASP A 81 -1.78 -1.30 4.41
N VAL A 82 -0.99 -2.33 4.71
CA VAL A 82 -1.30 -3.26 5.82
C VAL A 82 -1.31 -2.58 7.19
N CYS A 83 -0.78 -1.37 7.32
CA CYS A 83 -0.94 -0.52 8.49
C CYS A 83 -2.42 -0.23 8.82
N LYS A 84 -3.31 -0.28 7.83
CA LYS A 84 -4.75 -0.05 7.98
C LYS A 84 -5.50 -1.24 8.62
N VAL A 85 -4.89 -2.40 8.71
CA VAL A 85 -5.46 -3.57 9.41
C VAL A 85 -5.64 -3.22 10.88
N GLY A 86 -6.88 -3.36 11.39
CA GLY A 86 -7.25 -2.96 12.76
C GLY A 86 -7.30 -1.46 13.01
N ALA A 87 -7.05 -0.62 11.99
CA ALA A 87 -7.02 0.83 12.13
C ALA A 87 -8.40 1.48 12.21
N TYR A 88 -9.45 0.75 11.85
CA TYR A 88 -10.81 1.28 11.83
C TYR A 88 -11.74 0.45 12.70
N LEU A 89 -12.60 1.16 13.46
CA LEU A 89 -13.64 0.59 14.32
C LEU A 89 -15.00 0.71 13.63
N GLY A 90 -15.88 -0.28 13.88
CA GLY A 90 -17.20 -0.39 13.29
C GLY A 90 -17.29 -1.55 12.30
N SER A 91 -18.48 -2.16 12.23
CA SER A 91 -18.78 -3.25 11.27
C SER A 91 -19.35 -2.75 9.94
N SER A 92 -19.74 -1.47 9.90
CA SER A 92 -20.29 -0.78 8.72
C SER A 92 -20.07 0.72 8.83
N LYS A 93 -20.36 1.46 7.75
CA LYS A 93 -20.33 2.94 7.77
C LYS A 93 -21.25 3.50 8.85
N PRO A 94 -20.85 4.55 9.57
CA PRO A 94 -19.56 5.24 9.50
C PRO A 94 -18.46 4.51 10.28
N TYR A 95 -17.30 4.31 9.65
CA TYR A 95 -16.12 3.82 10.36
C TYR A 95 -15.44 4.95 11.13
N THR A 96 -14.82 4.61 12.27
CA THR A 96 -14.04 5.57 13.05
C THR A 96 -12.61 5.11 13.21
N TRP A 97 -11.68 6.06 13.36
CA TRP A 97 -10.28 5.75 13.56
C TRP A 97 -10.04 5.14 14.96
N ASN A 98 -9.34 4.03 15.00
CA ASN A 98 -8.90 3.41 16.23
C ASN A 98 -7.68 4.17 16.79
N ARG A 99 -7.90 5.01 17.80
CA ARG A 99 -6.87 5.85 18.42
C ARG A 99 -5.76 5.06 19.14
N SER A 100 -5.98 3.78 19.39
CA SER A 100 -4.97 2.88 20.00
C SER A 100 -3.97 2.33 18.97
N GLN A 101 -4.19 2.54 17.67
CA GLN A 101 -3.25 2.11 16.65
C GLN A 101 -1.97 2.97 16.70
N PRO A 102 -0.80 2.33 16.50
CA PRO A 102 0.46 3.05 16.34
C PRO A 102 0.36 4.08 15.21
N LYS A 103 1.09 5.17 15.35
CA LYS A 103 1.24 6.18 14.29
C LYS A 103 2.32 5.73 13.31
N GLY A 104 2.27 6.30 12.12
CA GLY A 104 3.17 5.99 11.03
C GLY A 104 2.47 5.12 9.99
N HIS A 105 2.35 5.64 8.76
CA HIS A 105 1.61 4.93 7.73
C HIS A 105 2.51 3.89 7.06
N ALA A 106 3.48 4.33 6.25
CA ALA A 106 4.35 3.42 5.53
C ALA A 106 5.33 2.66 6.46
N SER A 107 5.86 3.33 7.51
CA SER A 107 6.75 2.71 8.49
C SER A 107 6.07 1.54 9.21
N LEU A 108 4.82 1.70 9.63
CA LEU A 108 4.06 0.65 10.28
C LEU A 108 3.75 -0.52 9.31
N SER A 109 3.48 -0.23 8.02
CA SER A 109 3.34 -1.29 7.03
C SER A 109 4.63 -2.11 6.89
N LEU A 110 5.77 -1.43 6.74
CA LEU A 110 7.08 -2.09 6.66
C LEU A 110 7.39 -2.93 7.91
N GLU A 111 7.14 -2.39 9.10
CA GLU A 111 7.35 -3.10 10.37
C GLU A 111 6.54 -4.40 10.42
N ARG A 112 5.24 -4.35 10.06
CA ARG A 112 4.35 -5.51 10.06
C ARG A 112 4.79 -6.57 9.06
N ILE A 113 5.12 -6.19 7.83
CA ILE A 113 5.54 -7.10 6.77
C ILE A 113 6.85 -7.83 7.15
N LYS A 114 7.82 -7.09 7.67
CA LYS A 114 9.16 -7.61 8.04
C LYS A 114 9.13 -8.64 9.18
N GLN A 115 8.02 -8.78 9.91
CA GLN A 115 7.83 -9.86 10.88
C GLN A 115 7.68 -11.23 10.21
N PHE A 116 7.34 -11.27 8.93
CA PHE A 116 7.01 -12.51 8.21
C PHE A 116 7.95 -12.79 7.05
N ILE A 117 8.28 -11.76 6.26
CA ILE A 117 9.07 -11.91 5.03
C ILE A 117 10.20 -10.88 4.99
N THR A 118 11.26 -11.21 4.25
CA THR A 118 12.32 -10.26 3.92
C THR A 118 11.89 -9.45 2.69
N LEU A 119 12.04 -8.13 2.77
CA LEU A 119 11.82 -7.22 1.66
C LEU A 119 13.13 -6.88 0.95
N THR A 120 13.08 -6.69 -0.36
CA THR A 120 14.17 -6.07 -1.11
C THR A 120 14.17 -4.55 -0.86
N GLU A 121 15.31 -3.90 -1.10
CA GLU A 121 15.42 -2.43 -0.99
C GLU A 121 14.39 -1.71 -1.89
N LEU A 122 14.15 -2.25 -3.08
CA LEU A 122 13.16 -1.69 -4.02
C LEU A 122 11.74 -1.79 -3.47
N GLU A 123 11.36 -2.93 -2.90
CA GLU A 123 10.04 -3.14 -2.27
C GLU A 123 9.85 -2.19 -1.08
N GLU A 124 10.89 -2.02 -0.25
CA GLU A 124 10.85 -1.06 0.85
C GLU A 124 10.64 0.37 0.36
N MET A 125 11.35 0.79 -0.71
CA MET A 125 11.17 2.12 -1.30
C MET A 125 9.78 2.30 -1.89
N MET A 126 9.23 1.30 -2.59
CA MET A 126 7.89 1.34 -3.14
C MET A 126 6.84 1.52 -2.05
N ILE A 127 6.92 0.74 -0.95
CA ILE A 127 6.03 0.84 0.20
C ILE A 127 6.25 2.16 0.96
N LYS A 128 7.49 2.55 1.20
CA LYS A 128 7.83 3.77 1.94
C LYS A 128 7.30 5.03 1.28
N TYR A 129 7.37 5.10 -0.04
CA TYR A 129 7.10 6.33 -0.79
C TYR A 129 5.78 6.31 -1.57
N HIS A 130 4.90 5.33 -1.33
CA HIS A 130 3.62 5.24 -2.07
C HIS A 130 2.71 6.46 -1.85
N MET A 131 2.80 7.13 -0.71
CA MET A 131 2.06 8.37 -0.44
C MET A 131 2.80 9.66 -0.88
N GLY A 132 3.91 9.53 -1.60
CA GLY A 132 4.70 10.69 -2.00
C GLY A 132 5.13 11.54 -0.79
N VAL A 133 4.95 12.86 -0.89
CA VAL A 133 5.34 13.79 0.19
C VAL A 133 4.51 13.61 1.46
N TYR A 134 3.26 13.15 1.35
CA TYR A 134 2.37 12.94 2.49
C TYR A 134 2.78 11.75 3.38
N GLY A 135 3.61 10.85 2.87
CA GLY A 135 4.17 9.72 3.60
C GLY A 135 5.47 10.03 4.35
N LEU A 136 6.02 11.22 4.20
CA LEU A 136 7.25 11.62 4.88
C LEU A 136 6.94 12.03 6.32
N GLU A 137 7.70 11.51 7.29
CA GLU A 137 7.52 11.83 8.72
C GLU A 137 7.73 13.32 9.01
N GLU A 138 8.51 14.02 8.18
CA GLU A 138 8.82 15.44 8.26
C GLU A 138 7.76 16.33 7.60
N PHE A 139 6.71 15.72 6.99
CA PHE A 139 5.69 16.48 6.29
C PHE A 139 4.67 17.07 7.27
N GLU A 140 4.69 18.41 7.42
CA GLU A 140 3.63 19.16 8.08
C GLU A 140 2.85 19.99 7.05
N PRO A 141 1.56 19.68 6.75
CA PRO A 141 0.74 20.47 5.85
C PRO A 141 0.70 21.93 6.26
N GLY A 142 1.04 22.85 5.35
CA GLY A 142 1.02 24.29 5.59
C GLY A 142 2.27 24.88 6.24
N LYS A 143 3.26 24.08 6.59
CA LYS A 143 4.55 24.56 7.09
C LYS A 143 5.65 24.38 6.04
N GLY A 144 5.69 25.28 5.08
CA GLY A 144 6.92 25.66 4.42
C GLY A 144 7.49 24.74 3.34
N GLU A 145 8.67 25.07 2.96
CA GLU A 145 9.41 24.57 1.82
C GLU A 145 9.90 23.14 2.04
N TYR A 146 9.42 22.22 1.18
CA TYR A 146 9.97 20.86 1.13
C TYR A 146 11.30 20.89 0.38
N ASN A 147 12.36 20.51 1.06
CA ASN A 147 13.63 20.25 0.39
C ASN A 147 13.55 18.87 -0.33
N LEU A 148 12.84 18.82 -1.43
CA LEU A 148 12.82 17.65 -2.32
C LEU A 148 14.18 17.43 -3.02
N ARG A 149 15.05 18.41 -3.01
CA ARG A 149 16.40 18.34 -3.61
C ARG A 149 17.36 17.68 -2.62
N GLY A 150 17.54 16.39 -2.74
CA GLY A 150 18.43 15.59 -1.89
C GLY A 150 17.72 14.76 -0.83
N GLY A 151 16.38 14.84 -0.74
CA GLY A 151 15.58 13.96 0.08
C GLY A 151 15.47 12.56 -0.53
N GLY A 152 15.31 11.54 0.32
CA GLY A 152 15.19 10.14 -0.11
C GLY A 152 14.11 9.90 -1.16
N LEU A 153 12.97 10.60 -1.10
CA LEU A 153 11.88 10.50 -2.07
C LEU A 153 12.31 10.92 -3.48
N ALA A 154 12.93 12.09 -3.64
CA ALA A 154 13.35 12.60 -4.94
C ALA A 154 14.42 11.70 -5.57
N ASN A 155 15.34 11.21 -4.74
CA ASN A 155 16.37 10.28 -5.17
C ASN A 155 15.78 8.92 -5.58
N ALA A 156 14.84 8.37 -4.79
CA ALA A 156 14.15 7.13 -5.11
C ALA A 156 13.36 7.26 -6.45
N TRP A 157 12.64 8.37 -6.66
CA TRP A 157 11.90 8.61 -7.90
C TRP A 157 12.80 8.79 -9.12
N TYR A 158 13.98 9.37 -8.94
CA TYR A 158 14.93 9.58 -10.06
C TYR A 158 15.60 8.27 -10.48
N HIS A 159 16.07 7.47 -9.52
CA HIS A 159 16.80 6.24 -9.81
C HIS A 159 15.90 5.02 -10.02
N HIS A 160 14.69 5.04 -9.47
CA HIS A 160 13.73 3.94 -9.53
C HIS A 160 12.36 4.42 -10.02
N PRO A 161 12.15 4.57 -11.35
CA PRO A 161 10.88 5.05 -11.91
C PRO A 161 9.65 4.29 -11.44
N ILE A 162 9.78 2.99 -11.11
CA ILE A 162 8.70 2.17 -10.57
C ILE A 162 8.18 2.67 -9.22
N VAL A 163 9.05 3.27 -8.38
CA VAL A 163 8.65 3.86 -7.09
C VAL A 163 7.72 5.07 -7.32
N LYS A 164 8.02 5.87 -8.35
CA LYS A 164 7.14 6.97 -8.76
C LYS A 164 5.84 6.48 -9.39
N ALA A 165 5.92 5.41 -10.21
CA ALA A 165 4.74 4.78 -10.78
C ALA A 165 3.81 4.22 -9.71
N MET A 166 4.35 3.61 -8.65
CA MET A 166 3.59 3.13 -7.50
C MET A 166 2.75 4.23 -6.87
N TYR A 167 3.34 5.41 -6.59
CA TYR A 167 2.62 6.57 -6.08
C TYR A 167 1.44 6.98 -6.98
N PHE A 168 1.66 7.10 -8.29
CA PHE A 168 0.58 7.46 -9.21
C PHE A 168 -0.50 6.37 -9.32
N CYS A 169 -0.13 5.10 -9.27
CA CYS A 169 -1.09 4.00 -9.32
C CYS A 169 -1.99 3.98 -8.07
N ASP A 170 -1.46 4.29 -6.90
CA ASP A 170 -2.21 4.44 -5.66
C ASP A 170 -3.22 5.60 -5.75
N GLU A 171 -2.78 6.77 -6.20
CA GLU A 171 -3.65 7.94 -6.43
C GLU A 171 -4.75 7.65 -7.47
N PHE A 172 -4.43 6.97 -8.59
CA PHE A 172 -5.41 6.60 -9.61
C PHE A 172 -6.39 5.53 -9.14
N ALA A 173 -5.96 4.56 -8.33
CA ALA A 173 -6.85 3.60 -7.69
C ALA A 173 -7.87 4.32 -6.78
N THR A 174 -7.38 5.23 -5.95
CA THR A 174 -8.21 6.09 -5.09
C THR A 174 -9.23 6.91 -5.90
N LEU A 175 -8.81 7.52 -7.02
CA LEU A 175 -9.70 8.29 -7.89
C LEU A 175 -10.78 7.39 -8.52
N LYS A 176 -10.39 6.23 -9.07
CA LYS A 176 -11.31 5.25 -9.66
C LYS A 176 -12.38 4.80 -8.67
N GLU A 177 -11.99 4.52 -7.43
CA GLU A 177 -12.87 4.07 -6.38
C GLU A 177 -13.87 5.16 -5.96
N LYS A 178 -13.41 6.42 -5.83
CA LYS A 178 -14.30 7.56 -5.56
C LYS A 178 -15.33 7.76 -6.65
N LEU A 179 -14.97 7.62 -7.92
CA LEU A 179 -15.88 7.76 -9.05
C LEU A 179 -16.91 6.62 -9.11
N ALA A 180 -16.58 5.44 -8.64
CA ALA A 180 -17.49 4.30 -8.60
C ALA A 180 -18.46 4.33 -7.41
N GLU A 181 -18.17 5.10 -6.36
CA GLU A 181 -19.03 5.25 -5.17
C GLU A 181 -20.07 6.38 -5.31
N ASN A 182 -19.98 7.23 -6.36
CA ASN A 182 -20.94 8.29 -6.71
C ASN A 182 -21.92 7.84 -7.78
#